data_f0fd20a135e39d565eac04fffcec63fd
#
_entry.id   f0fd20a135e39d565eac04fffcec63fd
#
_cell.length_a   1.000
_cell.length_b   1.000
_cell.length_c   1.000
_cell.angle_alpha   90.00
_cell.angle_beta   90.00
_cell.angle_gamma   90.00
#
_symmetry.space_group_name_H-M   'P 1'
#
loop_
_entity.id
_entity.type
_entity.pdbx_description
1 polymer ?
#
loop_
_entity_poly.entity_id
_entity_poly.type
_entity_poly.pdbx_seq_one_letter_code
_entity_poly.pdbx_strand_id
1 'polypeptide(L)'
;MSNPLVEVRHLKQYFPVKTGLFKTEYLKAVDDVSFTINEGETLGLVGESGCGKTTVGRSILRLYEPTGGEVLFNGEPVTKNNIASMRQNMQMVFQDPYSSLDPRMTVEDIIGEPLDVHKLYENKAERREKILTLMSYVGLNSEHATRYAHEFSGGQRQRIGIARALAVNPKFIVCDEPVSALDVSIQAQVINMFEDLQVKLGVAYLFIAHDLLVVHHISKRIAVMYLGKIVETGTADDVNYTSIHPYTKSLMSAVPIPDPDYTRQRKRIVLQGDVPSPLHMPTG
;
A
#
# COMPACT_ATOMS: atom_id res chain seq x y z
N MET A 1 23.96 13.05 1.01
CA MET A 1 22.56 12.67 0.76
C MET A 1 22.41 11.25 1.26
N SER A 2 21.47 10.97 2.17
CA SER A 2 21.20 9.61 2.64
C SER A 2 20.66 8.77 1.46
N ASN A 3 21.14 7.54 1.34
CA ASN A 3 20.57 6.61 0.35
C ASN A 3 19.10 6.34 0.70
N PRO A 4 18.19 6.27 -0.28
CA PRO A 4 16.80 5.92 -0.05
C PRO A 4 16.69 4.49 0.51
N LEU A 5 15.69 4.25 1.36
CA LEU A 5 15.40 2.90 1.88
C LEU A 5 14.90 1.97 0.76
N VAL A 6 13.97 2.47 -0.05
CA VAL A 6 13.46 1.76 -1.24
C VAL A 6 13.70 2.62 -2.46
N GLU A 7 14.27 2.04 -3.50
CA GLU A 7 14.44 2.67 -4.80
C GLU A 7 13.86 1.78 -5.90
N VAL A 8 12.93 2.31 -6.64
CA VAL A 8 12.29 1.65 -7.79
C VAL A 8 12.80 2.31 -9.05
N ARG A 9 13.40 1.54 -9.95
CA ARG A 9 14.01 2.02 -11.20
C ARG A 9 13.40 1.34 -12.41
N HIS A 10 12.74 2.10 -13.26
CA HIS A 10 12.19 1.63 -14.54
C HIS A 10 11.34 0.35 -14.43
N LEU A 11 10.61 0.20 -13.31
CA LEU A 11 9.82 -1.00 -13.01
C LEU A 11 8.78 -1.23 -14.10
N LYS A 12 8.74 -2.48 -14.60
CA LYS A 12 7.76 -2.95 -15.59
C LYS A 12 7.11 -4.24 -15.10
N GLN A 13 5.79 -4.29 -15.22
CA GLN A 13 5.03 -5.51 -14.97
C GLN A 13 3.97 -5.69 -16.04
N TYR A 14 4.18 -6.67 -16.90
CA TYR A 14 3.31 -6.98 -18.02
C TYR A 14 2.69 -8.36 -17.82
N PHE A 15 1.39 -8.45 -18.04
CA PHE A 15 0.65 -9.72 -17.94
C PHE A 15 0.22 -10.18 -19.32
N PRO A 16 0.48 -11.45 -19.69
CA PRO A 16 0.01 -11.98 -20.95
C PRO A 16 -1.52 -12.19 -20.91
N VAL A 17 -2.23 -11.65 -21.89
CA VAL A 17 -3.69 -11.78 -22.07
C VAL A 17 -3.95 -12.42 -23.42
N LYS A 18 -4.70 -13.51 -23.41
CA LYS A 18 -5.13 -14.17 -24.66
C LYS A 18 -6.29 -13.38 -25.27
N THR A 19 -6.08 -12.76 -26.43
CA THR A 19 -7.08 -11.95 -27.16
C THR A 19 -7.68 -12.71 -28.36
N GLY A 20 -7.29 -13.96 -28.57
CA GLY A 20 -7.80 -14.86 -29.63
C GLY A 20 -7.21 -16.26 -29.51
N LEU A 21 -7.60 -17.16 -30.45
CA LEU A 21 -7.14 -18.56 -30.42
C LEU A 21 -5.61 -18.71 -30.46
N PHE A 22 -4.92 -17.78 -31.14
CA PHE A 22 -3.45 -17.82 -31.31
C PHE A 22 -2.78 -16.46 -31.00
N LYS A 23 -3.52 -15.46 -30.49
CA LYS A 23 -2.98 -14.13 -30.25
C LYS A 23 -2.85 -13.87 -28.74
N THR A 24 -1.65 -13.56 -28.30
CA THR A 24 -1.36 -13.10 -26.93
C THR A 24 -0.91 -11.66 -27.01
N GLU A 25 -1.57 -10.80 -26.25
CA GLU A 25 -1.20 -9.40 -26.04
C GLU A 25 -0.71 -9.21 -24.60
N TYR A 26 0.00 -8.13 -24.34
CA TYR A 26 0.53 -7.85 -23.01
C TYR A 26 -0.17 -6.65 -22.40
N LEU A 27 -0.86 -6.90 -21.28
CA LEU A 27 -1.39 -5.84 -20.43
C LEU A 27 -0.23 -5.20 -19.68
N LYS A 28 0.06 -3.94 -19.96
CA LYS A 28 1.12 -3.17 -19.32
C LYS A 28 0.59 -2.55 -18.02
N ALA A 29 0.46 -3.37 -16.98
CA ALA A 29 -0.08 -2.93 -15.70
C ALA A 29 0.83 -1.93 -14.99
N VAL A 30 2.15 -2.05 -15.17
CA VAL A 30 3.18 -1.09 -14.75
C VAL A 30 4.14 -0.92 -15.92
N ASP A 31 4.33 0.30 -16.40
CA ASP A 31 5.14 0.61 -17.58
C ASP A 31 6.09 1.77 -17.28
N ASP A 32 7.34 1.45 -16.92
CA ASP A 32 8.42 2.39 -16.67
C ASP A 32 8.23 3.29 -15.43
N VAL A 33 7.93 2.68 -14.28
CA VAL A 33 7.70 3.40 -13.02
C VAL A 33 9.00 3.51 -12.23
N SER A 34 9.34 4.74 -11.79
CA SER A 34 10.51 5.05 -10.98
C SER A 34 10.17 6.01 -9.84
N PHE A 35 10.60 5.68 -8.62
CA PHE A 35 10.48 6.55 -7.44
C PHE A 35 11.38 6.05 -6.30
N THR A 36 11.50 6.86 -5.26
CA THR A 36 12.25 6.53 -4.04
C THR A 36 11.39 6.74 -2.80
N ILE A 37 11.68 5.98 -1.75
CA ILE A 37 11.10 6.14 -0.40
C ILE A 37 12.24 6.16 0.59
N ASN A 38 12.28 7.19 1.45
CA ASN A 38 13.30 7.33 2.48
C ASN A 38 12.91 6.58 3.76
N GLU A 39 13.85 6.41 4.70
CA GLU A 39 13.54 5.86 6.02
C GLU A 39 12.51 6.74 6.75
N GLY A 40 11.51 6.11 7.38
CA GLY A 40 10.44 6.81 8.09
C GLY A 40 9.59 7.73 7.21
N GLU A 41 9.62 7.58 5.89
CA GLU A 41 8.79 8.35 4.95
C GLU A 41 7.51 7.58 4.60
N THR A 42 6.39 8.29 4.46
CA THR A 42 5.20 7.80 3.75
C THR A 42 5.17 8.42 2.36
N LEU A 43 5.27 7.58 1.32
CA LEU A 43 4.97 7.94 -0.06
C LEU A 43 3.55 7.47 -0.39
N GLY A 44 2.67 8.41 -0.74
CA GLY A 44 1.35 8.11 -1.25
C GLY A 44 1.39 7.72 -2.73
N LEU A 45 0.71 6.63 -3.10
CA LEU A 45 0.52 6.25 -4.52
C LEU A 45 -0.97 6.27 -4.83
N VAL A 46 -1.39 7.24 -5.64
CA VAL A 46 -2.80 7.51 -5.94
C VAL A 46 -3.12 7.35 -7.42
N GLY A 47 -4.39 7.17 -7.74
CA GLY A 47 -4.92 7.03 -9.10
C GLY A 47 -6.18 6.20 -9.12
N GLU A 48 -6.87 6.15 -10.25
CA GLU A 48 -8.11 5.37 -10.41
C GLU A 48 -7.90 3.87 -10.20
N SER A 49 -9.01 3.17 -9.91
CA SER A 49 -8.97 1.71 -9.79
C SER A 49 -8.49 1.08 -11.11
N GLY A 50 -7.63 0.07 -11.01
CA GLY A 50 -7.06 -0.61 -12.18
C GLY A 50 -5.89 0.09 -12.87
N CYS A 51 -5.41 1.26 -12.40
CA CYS A 51 -4.27 1.93 -13.03
C CYS A 51 -2.90 1.29 -12.74
N GLY A 52 -2.83 0.25 -11.87
CA GLY A 52 -1.62 -0.52 -11.61
C GLY A 52 -1.00 -0.36 -10.22
N LYS A 53 -1.58 0.43 -9.30
CA LYS A 53 -1.03 0.70 -7.95
C LYS A 53 -0.71 -0.56 -7.14
N THR A 54 -1.69 -1.44 -6.97
CA THR A 54 -1.51 -2.75 -6.30
C THR A 54 -0.42 -3.58 -6.96
N THR A 55 -0.34 -3.52 -8.30
CA THR A 55 0.70 -4.23 -9.06
C THR A 55 2.08 -3.69 -8.75
N VAL A 56 2.26 -2.38 -8.61
CA VAL A 56 3.52 -1.76 -8.16
C VAL A 56 3.93 -2.32 -6.80
N GLY A 57 3.04 -2.25 -5.80
CA GLY A 57 3.33 -2.75 -4.45
C GLY A 57 3.70 -4.23 -4.42
N ARG A 58 2.95 -5.08 -5.14
CA ARG A 58 3.23 -6.52 -5.24
C ARG A 58 4.52 -6.84 -5.99
N SER A 59 4.88 -6.03 -6.99
CA SER A 59 6.14 -6.19 -7.73
C SER A 59 7.35 -5.79 -6.89
N ILE A 60 7.25 -4.75 -6.06
CA ILE A 60 8.31 -4.34 -5.11
C ILE A 60 8.63 -5.49 -4.14
N LEU A 61 7.59 -6.13 -3.61
CA LEU A 61 7.72 -7.27 -2.69
C LEU A 61 7.98 -8.61 -3.40
N ARG A 62 8.16 -8.60 -4.72
CA ARG A 62 8.30 -9.80 -5.56
C ARG A 62 7.22 -10.87 -5.30
N LEU A 63 6.00 -10.44 -5.04
CA LEU A 63 4.82 -11.30 -5.15
C LEU A 63 4.45 -11.52 -6.62
N TYR A 64 4.75 -10.52 -7.46
CA TYR A 64 4.86 -10.66 -8.91
C TYR A 64 6.32 -10.47 -9.31
N GLU A 65 6.82 -11.36 -10.17
CA GLU A 65 8.16 -11.21 -10.73
C GLU A 65 8.15 -10.09 -11.76
N PRO A 66 8.90 -9.00 -11.58
CA PRO A 66 8.96 -7.91 -12.53
C PRO A 66 9.38 -8.37 -13.92
N THR A 67 8.74 -7.85 -14.96
CA THR A 67 9.11 -8.13 -16.35
C THR A 67 10.25 -7.24 -16.83
N GLY A 68 10.61 -6.19 -16.09
CA GLY A 68 11.76 -5.31 -16.35
C GLY A 68 11.93 -4.29 -15.24
N GLY A 69 13.06 -3.60 -15.28
CA GLY A 69 13.48 -2.67 -14.23
C GLY A 69 14.04 -3.38 -13.00
N GLU A 70 14.33 -2.62 -11.96
CA GLU A 70 14.86 -3.13 -10.70
C GLU A 70 14.26 -2.44 -9.48
N VAL A 71 14.28 -3.13 -8.37
CA VAL A 71 13.95 -2.61 -7.05
C VAL A 71 15.14 -2.82 -6.14
N LEU A 72 15.58 -1.76 -5.47
CA LEU A 72 16.63 -1.83 -4.46
C LEU A 72 15.99 -1.58 -3.09
N PHE A 73 16.44 -2.33 -2.09
CA PHE A 73 16.11 -2.13 -0.69
C PHE A 73 17.41 -1.89 0.07
N ASN A 74 17.53 -0.73 0.71
CA ASN A 74 18.75 -0.30 1.40
C ASN A 74 20.01 -0.39 0.50
N GLY A 75 19.85 -0.05 -0.80
CA GLY A 75 20.91 -0.11 -1.81
C GLY A 75 21.17 -1.50 -2.40
N GLU A 76 20.58 -2.56 -1.89
CA GLU A 76 20.72 -3.93 -2.40
C GLU A 76 19.59 -4.31 -3.34
N PRO A 77 19.86 -4.87 -4.53
CA PRO A 77 18.82 -5.32 -5.45
C PRO A 77 17.96 -6.43 -4.83
N VAL A 78 16.64 -6.24 -4.88
CA VAL A 78 15.67 -7.27 -4.48
C VAL A 78 15.56 -8.30 -5.59
N THR A 79 15.97 -9.53 -5.32
CA THR A 79 16.07 -10.63 -6.31
C THR A 79 15.33 -11.88 -5.82
N LYS A 80 15.12 -12.86 -6.71
CA LYS A 80 14.60 -14.19 -6.32
C LYS A 80 15.45 -14.88 -5.26
N ASN A 81 16.74 -14.62 -5.27
CA ASN A 81 17.68 -15.33 -4.41
C ASN A 81 17.71 -14.78 -2.99
N ASN A 82 17.40 -13.48 -2.79
CA ASN A 82 17.47 -12.82 -1.49
C ASN A 82 16.10 -12.37 -0.92
N ILE A 83 15.01 -12.49 -1.68
CA ILE A 83 13.68 -12.05 -1.22
C ILE A 83 13.24 -12.74 0.08
N ALA A 84 13.62 -13.99 0.30
CA ALA A 84 13.27 -14.72 1.50
C ALA A 84 13.82 -14.05 2.77
N SER A 85 15.07 -13.57 2.74
CA SER A 85 15.68 -12.81 3.84
C SER A 85 15.16 -11.37 3.92
N MET A 86 14.83 -10.76 2.78
CA MET A 86 14.31 -9.40 2.74
C MET A 86 12.85 -9.29 3.22
N ARG A 87 12.06 -10.36 3.14
CA ARG A 87 10.67 -10.39 3.63
C ARG A 87 10.51 -10.05 5.11
N GLN A 88 11.53 -10.27 5.93
CA GLN A 88 11.51 -9.80 7.31
C GLN A 88 11.49 -8.27 7.39
N ASN A 89 12.16 -7.58 6.46
CA ASN A 89 12.24 -6.11 6.45
C ASN A 89 11.15 -5.43 5.61
N MET A 90 10.50 -6.17 4.70
CA MET A 90 9.49 -5.64 3.78
C MET A 90 8.21 -6.46 3.89
N GLN A 91 7.14 -5.81 4.34
CA GLN A 91 5.86 -6.45 4.59
C GLN A 91 4.72 -5.81 3.77
N MET A 92 3.54 -6.43 3.80
CA MET A 92 2.34 -5.95 3.13
C MET A 92 1.13 -5.99 4.05
N VAL A 93 0.37 -4.91 4.05
CA VAL A 93 -1.00 -4.87 4.57
C VAL A 93 -1.94 -4.89 3.36
N PHE A 94 -2.82 -5.87 3.31
CA PHE A 94 -3.69 -6.14 2.17
C PHE A 94 -4.99 -5.34 2.24
N GLN A 95 -5.59 -5.10 1.07
CA GLN A 95 -6.83 -4.37 0.87
C GLN A 95 -8.02 -5.04 1.56
N ASP A 96 -8.16 -6.36 1.42
CA ASP A 96 -9.26 -7.12 1.99
C ASP A 96 -8.82 -7.85 3.26
N PRO A 97 -9.26 -7.39 4.44
CA PRO A 97 -8.94 -8.05 5.70
C PRO A 97 -9.64 -9.41 5.85
N TYR A 98 -10.69 -9.70 5.07
CA TYR A 98 -11.39 -10.98 5.14
C TYR A 98 -10.61 -12.09 4.44
N SER A 99 -10.11 -11.83 3.24
CA SER A 99 -9.35 -12.83 2.47
C SER A 99 -7.90 -12.97 2.92
N SER A 100 -7.38 -11.98 3.67
CA SER A 100 -5.97 -11.97 4.11
C SER A 100 -5.71 -12.76 5.41
N LEU A 101 -6.76 -13.15 6.15
CA LEU A 101 -6.66 -13.87 7.41
C LEU A 101 -7.37 -15.23 7.28
N ASP A 102 -6.73 -16.33 7.75
CA ASP A 102 -7.43 -17.62 7.83
C ASP A 102 -8.48 -17.55 8.96
N PRO A 103 -9.77 -17.70 8.63
CA PRO A 103 -10.86 -17.57 9.61
C PRO A 103 -10.84 -18.65 10.71
N ARG A 104 -10.05 -19.72 10.53
CA ARG A 104 -9.90 -20.82 11.46
C ARG A 104 -8.74 -20.65 12.44
N MET A 105 -7.90 -19.63 12.23
CA MET A 105 -6.82 -19.29 13.14
C MET A 105 -7.27 -18.30 14.21
N THR A 106 -6.68 -18.40 15.40
CA THR A 106 -6.87 -17.41 16.47
C THR A 106 -6.05 -16.14 16.16
N VAL A 107 -6.39 -15.02 16.80
CA VAL A 107 -5.60 -13.78 16.69
C VAL A 107 -4.15 -14.01 17.09
N GLU A 108 -3.91 -14.78 18.17
CA GLU A 108 -2.56 -15.14 18.63
C GLU A 108 -1.79 -15.94 17.59
N ASP A 109 -2.45 -16.86 16.88
CA ASP A 109 -1.81 -17.66 15.84
C ASP A 109 -1.48 -16.81 14.62
N ILE A 110 -2.41 -15.95 14.19
CA ILE A 110 -2.22 -15.07 13.02
C ILE A 110 -1.05 -14.08 13.23
N ILE A 111 -1.03 -13.41 14.39
CA ILE A 111 0.04 -12.44 14.71
C ILE A 111 1.35 -13.17 15.00
N GLY A 112 1.27 -14.37 15.57
CA GLY A 112 2.43 -15.19 15.91
C GLY A 112 3.08 -15.90 14.73
N GLU A 113 2.35 -16.18 13.64
CA GLU A 113 2.86 -16.92 12.48
C GLU A 113 4.18 -16.35 11.93
N PRO A 114 4.33 -15.04 11.69
CA PRO A 114 5.62 -14.48 11.24
C PRO A 114 6.73 -14.65 12.28
N LEU A 115 6.43 -14.58 13.57
CA LEU A 115 7.41 -14.84 14.62
C LEU A 115 7.90 -16.31 14.58
N ASP A 116 7.00 -17.24 14.33
CA ASP A 116 7.29 -18.67 14.24
C ASP A 116 8.14 -18.97 12.99
N VAL A 117 7.75 -18.45 11.85
CA VAL A 117 8.47 -18.63 10.56
C VAL A 117 9.91 -18.10 10.63
N HIS A 118 10.09 -16.94 11.23
CA HIS A 118 11.40 -16.29 11.33
C HIS A 118 12.16 -16.60 12.63
N LYS A 119 11.58 -17.42 13.53
CA LYS A 119 12.17 -17.84 14.82
C LYS A 119 12.60 -16.64 15.67
N LEU A 120 11.71 -15.66 15.85
CA LEU A 120 12.00 -14.38 16.50
C LEU A 120 11.70 -14.38 18.01
N TYR A 121 11.73 -15.51 18.66
CA TYR A 121 11.55 -15.67 20.11
C TYR A 121 12.35 -16.88 20.63
N GLU A 122 12.72 -16.85 21.91
CA GLU A 122 13.47 -17.94 22.55
C GLU A 122 12.54 -18.98 23.19
N ASN A 123 11.38 -18.54 23.68
CA ASN A 123 10.44 -19.43 24.38
C ASN A 123 8.99 -18.94 24.19
N LYS A 124 8.04 -19.79 24.60
CA LYS A 124 6.59 -19.52 24.45
C LYS A 124 6.10 -18.28 25.23
N ALA A 125 6.73 -17.98 26.36
CA ALA A 125 6.35 -16.81 27.15
C ALA A 125 6.72 -15.51 26.42
N GLU A 126 7.93 -15.42 25.86
CA GLU A 126 8.38 -14.31 25.05
C GLU A 126 7.55 -14.15 23.78
N ARG A 127 7.22 -15.26 23.09
CA ARG A 127 6.31 -15.24 21.93
C ARG A 127 4.99 -14.55 22.29
N ARG A 128 4.37 -14.97 23.39
CA ARG A 128 3.11 -14.41 23.85
C ARG A 128 3.22 -12.95 24.23
N GLU A 129 4.26 -12.54 24.92
CA GLU A 129 4.52 -11.15 25.29
C GLU A 129 4.65 -10.25 24.05
N LYS A 130 5.41 -10.69 23.03
CA LYS A 130 5.52 -9.98 21.74
C LYS A 130 4.15 -9.82 21.08
N ILE A 131 3.33 -10.87 21.03
CA ILE A 131 2.00 -10.82 20.44
C ILE A 131 1.10 -9.82 21.18
N LEU A 132 1.06 -9.89 22.53
CA LEU A 132 0.26 -8.96 23.31
C LEU A 132 0.71 -7.51 23.17
N THR A 133 2.02 -7.27 23.03
CA THR A 133 2.59 -5.95 22.73
C THR A 133 2.13 -5.46 21.36
N LEU A 134 2.17 -6.30 20.32
CA LEU A 134 1.69 -5.96 18.99
C LEU A 134 0.19 -5.67 18.98
N MET A 135 -0.60 -6.47 19.70
CA MET A 135 -2.04 -6.22 19.88
C MET A 135 -2.30 -4.85 20.51
N SER A 136 -1.50 -4.47 21.53
CA SER A 136 -1.63 -3.16 22.17
C SER A 136 -1.31 -2.01 21.22
N TYR A 137 -0.33 -2.17 20.31
CA TYR A 137 0.04 -1.15 19.32
C TYR A 137 -1.10 -0.83 18.36
N VAL A 138 -1.94 -1.82 18.05
CA VAL A 138 -3.08 -1.65 17.15
C VAL A 138 -4.41 -1.46 17.90
N GLY A 139 -4.38 -1.28 19.23
CA GLY A 139 -5.56 -1.02 20.06
C GLY A 139 -6.50 -2.22 20.17
N LEU A 140 -5.97 -3.44 20.12
CA LEU A 140 -6.71 -4.67 20.40
C LEU A 140 -6.56 -5.09 21.86
N ASN A 141 -7.65 -5.56 22.48
CA ASN A 141 -7.62 -6.09 23.85
C ASN A 141 -6.90 -7.43 23.88
N SER A 142 -6.03 -7.64 24.88
CA SER A 142 -5.30 -8.89 25.10
C SER A 142 -6.20 -10.11 25.31
N GLU A 143 -7.41 -9.93 25.85
CA GLU A 143 -8.42 -10.98 26.00
C GLU A 143 -8.91 -11.53 24.65
N HIS A 144 -8.71 -10.80 23.58
CA HIS A 144 -9.07 -11.23 22.23
C HIS A 144 -8.06 -12.18 21.58
N ALA A 145 -6.91 -12.43 22.20
CA ALA A 145 -5.83 -13.24 21.63
C ALA A 145 -6.29 -14.65 21.23
N THR A 146 -7.18 -15.26 22.01
CA THR A 146 -7.68 -16.63 21.81
C THR A 146 -8.93 -16.71 20.93
N ARG A 147 -9.49 -15.57 20.47
CA ARG A 147 -10.65 -15.55 19.59
C ARG A 147 -10.25 -15.79 18.15
N TYR A 148 -11.18 -16.30 17.37
CA TYR A 148 -11.00 -16.55 15.94
C TYR A 148 -11.19 -15.27 15.11
N ALA A 149 -10.48 -15.17 13.99
CA ALA A 149 -10.55 -13.99 13.12
C ALA A 149 -11.97 -13.68 12.63
N HIS A 150 -12.81 -14.68 12.42
CA HIS A 150 -14.18 -14.48 11.94
C HIS A 150 -15.13 -13.82 12.95
N GLU A 151 -14.75 -13.76 14.24
CA GLU A 151 -15.54 -13.13 15.31
C GLU A 151 -15.37 -11.59 15.35
N PHE A 152 -14.47 -11.01 14.53
CA PHE A 152 -14.12 -9.60 14.55
C PHE A 152 -14.77 -8.82 13.41
N SER A 153 -15.01 -7.52 13.67
CA SER A 153 -15.43 -6.57 12.64
C SER A 153 -14.34 -6.35 11.58
N GLY A 154 -14.68 -5.79 10.41
CA GLY A 154 -13.72 -5.48 9.36
C GLY A 154 -12.55 -4.62 9.84
N GLY A 155 -12.82 -3.56 10.61
CA GLY A 155 -11.77 -2.69 11.17
C GLY A 155 -10.88 -3.40 12.20
N GLN A 156 -11.44 -4.30 13.02
CA GLN A 156 -10.64 -5.09 13.93
C GLN A 156 -9.78 -6.13 13.19
N ARG A 157 -10.30 -6.77 12.14
CA ARG A 157 -9.50 -7.67 11.27
C ARG A 157 -8.37 -6.92 10.58
N GLN A 158 -8.61 -5.69 10.12
CA GLN A 158 -7.56 -4.85 9.56
C GLN A 158 -6.45 -4.60 10.57
N ARG A 159 -6.79 -4.29 11.82
CA ARG A 159 -5.83 -4.12 12.93
C ARG A 159 -5.04 -5.42 13.20
N ILE A 160 -5.67 -6.59 13.13
CA ILE A 160 -4.98 -7.89 13.23
C ILE A 160 -3.97 -8.05 12.07
N GLY A 161 -4.37 -7.73 10.84
CA GLY A 161 -3.48 -7.77 9.67
C GLY A 161 -2.29 -6.83 9.79
N ILE A 162 -2.49 -5.62 10.35
CA ILE A 162 -1.42 -4.66 10.62
C ILE A 162 -0.48 -5.20 11.70
N ALA A 163 -1.02 -5.74 12.82
CA ALA A 163 -0.21 -6.34 13.87
C ALA A 163 0.64 -7.51 13.35
N ARG A 164 0.06 -8.35 12.47
CA ARG A 164 0.80 -9.44 11.80
C ARG A 164 1.96 -8.91 10.96
N ALA A 165 1.73 -7.85 10.16
CA ALA A 165 2.80 -7.26 9.36
C ALA A 165 3.92 -6.66 10.23
N LEU A 166 3.61 -6.11 11.40
CA LEU A 166 4.57 -5.56 12.35
C LEU A 166 5.36 -6.61 13.14
N ALA A 167 4.91 -7.87 13.16
CA ALA A 167 5.49 -8.92 14.01
C ALA A 167 6.99 -9.17 13.75
N VAL A 168 7.45 -8.97 12.53
CA VAL A 168 8.86 -9.12 12.13
C VAL A 168 9.69 -7.84 12.29
N ASN A 169 9.12 -6.78 12.86
CA ASN A 169 9.74 -5.46 12.98
C ASN A 169 10.27 -4.91 11.65
N PRO A 170 9.39 -4.78 10.62
CA PRO A 170 9.79 -4.40 9.28
C PRO A 170 10.25 -2.95 9.22
N LYS A 171 11.14 -2.63 8.28
CA LYS A 171 11.53 -1.25 7.96
C LYS A 171 10.61 -0.60 6.93
N PHE A 172 9.93 -1.41 6.13
CA PHE A 172 9.07 -0.95 5.04
C PHE A 172 7.79 -1.78 4.95
N ILE A 173 6.65 -1.11 4.79
CA ILE A 173 5.35 -1.75 4.59
C ILE A 173 4.65 -1.15 3.36
N VAL A 174 4.20 -2.01 2.46
CA VAL A 174 3.24 -1.67 1.41
C VAL A 174 1.84 -1.76 2.00
N CYS A 175 1.13 -0.65 2.08
CA CYS A 175 -0.25 -0.57 2.53
C CYS A 175 -1.15 -0.50 1.29
N ASP A 176 -1.71 -1.63 0.86
CA ASP A 176 -2.55 -1.73 -0.34
C ASP A 176 -4.01 -1.47 0.03
N GLU A 177 -4.47 -0.25 -0.20
CA GLU A 177 -5.83 0.26 0.14
C GLU A 177 -6.31 -0.14 1.56
N PRO A 178 -5.53 0.11 2.61
CA PRO A 178 -5.72 -0.48 3.93
C PRO A 178 -6.99 -0.01 4.66
N VAL A 179 -7.69 0.97 4.11
CA VAL A 179 -8.91 1.55 4.72
C VAL A 179 -10.13 1.54 3.79
N SER A 180 -9.98 1.08 2.54
CA SER A 180 -11.05 1.19 1.52
C SER A 180 -12.33 0.42 1.85
N ALA A 181 -12.24 -0.65 2.62
CA ALA A 181 -13.36 -1.50 3.03
C ALA A 181 -13.96 -1.13 4.42
N LEU A 182 -13.57 0.03 4.99
CA LEU A 182 -13.93 0.42 6.34
C LEU A 182 -14.86 1.64 6.33
N ASP A 183 -15.70 1.76 7.36
CA ASP A 183 -16.51 2.95 7.61
C ASP A 183 -15.62 4.19 7.90
N VAL A 184 -16.06 5.39 7.53
CA VAL A 184 -15.29 6.65 7.61
C VAL A 184 -14.70 6.89 9.00
N SER A 185 -15.45 6.63 10.07
CA SER A 185 -14.97 6.80 11.46
C SER A 185 -13.85 5.82 11.83
N ILE A 186 -13.91 4.60 11.30
CA ILE A 186 -12.88 3.57 11.50
C ILE A 186 -11.66 3.85 10.63
N GLN A 187 -11.85 4.37 9.41
CA GLN A 187 -10.75 4.82 8.54
C GLN A 187 -9.85 5.81 9.26
N ALA A 188 -10.43 6.88 9.85
CA ALA A 188 -9.67 7.88 10.59
C ALA A 188 -8.84 7.28 11.74
N GLN A 189 -9.42 6.34 12.50
CA GLN A 189 -8.71 5.65 13.58
C GLN A 189 -7.53 4.80 13.07
N VAL A 190 -7.70 4.13 11.93
CA VAL A 190 -6.64 3.30 11.33
C VAL A 190 -5.53 4.18 10.75
N ILE A 191 -5.86 5.34 10.17
CA ILE A 191 -4.87 6.28 9.65
C ILE A 191 -4.03 6.85 10.78
N ASN A 192 -4.65 7.37 11.85
CA ASN A 192 -3.93 7.87 13.03
C ASN A 192 -3.03 6.78 13.64
N MET A 193 -3.51 5.54 13.67
CA MET A 193 -2.69 4.41 14.13
C MET A 193 -1.45 4.19 13.25
N PHE A 194 -1.54 4.33 11.91
CA PHE A 194 -0.36 4.23 11.03
C PHE A 194 0.64 5.35 11.30
N GLU A 195 0.18 6.57 11.56
CA GLU A 195 1.04 7.71 11.94
C GLU A 195 1.74 7.46 13.29
N ASP A 196 1.01 7.01 14.31
CA ASP A 196 1.57 6.66 15.61
C ASP A 196 2.62 5.54 15.49
N LEU A 197 2.33 4.51 14.69
CA LEU A 197 3.27 3.42 14.43
C LEU A 197 4.52 3.90 13.69
N GLN A 198 4.38 4.83 12.74
CA GLN A 198 5.53 5.42 12.04
C GLN A 198 6.43 6.19 13.00
N VAL A 199 5.86 7.03 13.85
CA VAL A 199 6.63 7.79 14.87
C VAL A 199 7.30 6.85 15.86
N LYS A 200 6.60 5.79 16.29
CA LYS A 200 7.08 4.88 17.34
C LYS A 200 8.13 3.89 16.84
N LEU A 201 7.97 3.38 15.61
CA LEU A 201 8.77 2.28 15.08
C LEU A 201 9.70 2.70 13.94
N GLY A 202 9.56 3.92 13.40
CA GLY A 202 10.36 4.41 12.28
C GLY A 202 10.10 3.72 10.95
N VAL A 203 8.95 3.07 10.79
CA VAL A 203 8.58 2.31 9.58
C VAL A 203 8.29 3.27 8.43
N ALA A 204 8.80 2.95 7.24
CA ALA A 204 8.45 3.64 6.01
C ALA A 204 7.25 2.97 5.33
N TYR A 205 6.39 3.76 4.67
CA TYR A 205 5.21 3.26 3.99
C TYR A 205 5.18 3.61 2.50
N LEU A 206 4.74 2.66 1.67
CA LEU A 206 4.10 2.95 0.39
C LEU A 206 2.60 2.84 0.62
N PHE A 207 1.92 3.98 0.74
CA PHE A 207 0.50 4.04 1.04
C PHE A 207 -0.32 4.16 -0.26
N ILE A 208 -0.94 3.07 -0.67
CA ILE A 208 -1.76 2.99 -1.87
C ILE A 208 -3.20 3.26 -1.48
N ALA A 209 -3.83 4.27 -2.08
CA ALA A 209 -5.26 4.52 -1.92
C ALA A 209 -5.83 5.22 -3.16
N HIS A 210 -7.15 5.20 -3.26
CA HIS A 210 -7.89 5.98 -4.25
C HIS A 210 -8.45 7.29 -3.63
N ASP A 211 -8.52 7.38 -2.31
CA ASP A 211 -8.94 8.59 -1.60
C ASP A 211 -7.74 9.53 -1.37
N LEU A 212 -7.77 10.65 -2.09
CA LEU A 212 -6.71 11.65 -2.07
C LEU A 212 -6.63 12.41 -0.75
N LEU A 213 -7.75 12.61 -0.03
CA LEU A 213 -7.74 13.28 1.27
C LEU A 213 -6.99 12.45 2.30
N VAL A 214 -7.25 11.15 2.30
CA VAL A 214 -6.52 10.19 3.16
C VAL A 214 -5.03 10.22 2.86
N VAL A 215 -4.67 10.16 1.58
CA VAL A 215 -3.25 10.14 1.18
C VAL A 215 -2.56 11.46 1.46
N HIS A 216 -3.23 12.60 1.23
CA HIS A 216 -2.72 13.92 1.56
C HIS A 216 -2.40 14.05 3.06
N HIS A 217 -3.26 13.48 3.91
CA HIS A 217 -3.09 13.54 5.37
C HIS A 217 -1.86 12.76 5.85
N ILE A 218 -1.70 11.50 5.39
CA ILE A 218 -0.66 10.61 5.92
C ILE A 218 0.69 10.72 5.18
N SER A 219 0.71 11.28 3.97
CA SER A 219 1.90 11.24 3.11
C SER A 219 2.66 12.55 3.05
N LYS A 220 3.99 12.49 3.06
CA LYS A 220 4.84 13.66 2.79
C LYS A 220 4.95 13.97 1.30
N ARG A 221 4.99 12.92 0.49
CA ARG A 221 5.06 13.00 -0.97
C ARG A 221 4.00 12.10 -1.58
N ILE A 222 3.52 12.50 -2.76
CA ILE A 222 2.51 11.77 -3.51
C ILE A 222 3.03 11.52 -4.92
N ALA A 223 2.84 10.29 -5.41
CA ALA A 223 3.00 9.91 -6.80
C ALA A 223 1.61 9.58 -7.38
N VAL A 224 1.26 10.25 -8.48
CA VAL A 224 0.00 10.05 -9.18
C VAL A 224 0.22 9.08 -10.32
N MET A 225 -0.54 7.98 -10.33
CA MET A 225 -0.43 6.92 -11.32
C MET A 225 -1.63 6.90 -12.25
N TYR A 226 -1.39 6.86 -13.56
CA TYR A 226 -2.39 6.75 -14.60
C TYR A 226 -1.94 5.76 -15.67
N LEU A 227 -2.78 4.78 -16.00
CA LEU A 227 -2.52 3.77 -17.03
C LEU A 227 -1.10 3.15 -16.96
N GLY A 228 -0.71 2.70 -15.77
CA GLY A 228 0.58 2.02 -15.58
C GLY A 228 1.80 2.93 -15.45
N LYS A 229 1.65 4.26 -15.53
CA LYS A 229 2.75 5.23 -15.46
C LYS A 229 2.55 6.23 -14.33
N ILE A 230 3.64 6.73 -13.76
CA ILE A 230 3.59 7.90 -12.88
C ILE A 230 3.56 9.13 -13.78
N VAL A 231 2.51 9.95 -13.61
CA VAL A 231 2.28 11.15 -14.42
C VAL A 231 2.64 12.44 -13.69
N GLU A 232 2.66 12.40 -12.35
CA GLU A 232 3.04 13.52 -11.52
C GLU A 232 3.57 13.04 -10.17
N THR A 233 4.58 13.73 -9.64
CA THR A 233 5.11 13.52 -8.28
C THR A 233 5.42 14.86 -7.64
N GLY A 234 5.17 15.00 -6.35
CA GLY A 234 5.46 16.23 -5.61
C GLY A 234 5.27 16.03 -4.11
N THR A 235 5.40 17.12 -3.35
CA THR A 235 4.91 17.11 -1.97
C THR A 235 3.40 16.91 -1.96
N ALA A 236 2.85 16.45 -0.84
CA ALA A 236 1.40 16.27 -0.71
C ALA A 236 0.64 17.57 -1.03
N ASP A 237 1.17 18.71 -0.57
CA ASP A 237 0.59 20.04 -0.83
C ASP A 237 0.70 20.44 -2.30
N ASP A 238 1.86 20.22 -2.95
CA ASP A 238 2.02 20.55 -4.37
C ASP A 238 1.02 19.79 -5.24
N VAL A 239 0.90 18.48 -5.04
CA VAL A 239 -0.05 17.65 -5.79
C VAL A 239 -1.49 18.05 -5.52
N ASN A 240 -1.82 18.43 -4.27
CA ASN A 240 -3.19 18.78 -3.90
C ASN A 240 -3.60 20.18 -4.38
N TYR A 241 -2.72 21.18 -4.26
CA TYR A 241 -3.09 22.58 -4.50
C TYR A 241 -2.53 23.16 -5.81
N THR A 242 -1.40 22.65 -6.29
CA THR A 242 -0.67 23.22 -7.45
C THR A 242 -0.38 22.20 -8.54
N SER A 243 -1.17 21.11 -8.59
CA SER A 243 -1.01 20.06 -9.60
C SER A 243 -0.92 20.62 -11.02
N ILE A 244 -0.05 20.04 -11.84
CA ILE A 244 0.24 20.50 -13.21
C ILE A 244 -0.46 19.60 -14.23
N HIS A 245 -0.39 18.28 -14.03
CA HIS A 245 -0.90 17.31 -14.98
C HIS A 245 -2.44 17.35 -15.09
N PRO A 246 -3.05 17.34 -16.29
CA PRO A 246 -4.50 17.42 -16.47
C PRO A 246 -5.27 16.32 -15.74
N TYR A 247 -4.75 15.10 -15.72
CA TYR A 247 -5.36 13.98 -14.99
C TYR A 247 -5.37 14.24 -13.48
N THR A 248 -4.27 14.73 -12.90
CA THR A 248 -4.19 15.07 -11.47
C THR A 248 -5.21 16.16 -11.12
N LYS A 249 -5.31 17.21 -11.95
CA LYS A 249 -6.31 18.28 -11.79
C LYS A 249 -7.74 17.73 -11.82
N SER A 250 -8.03 16.82 -12.75
CA SER A 250 -9.33 16.17 -12.83
C SER A 250 -9.61 15.34 -11.57
N LEU A 251 -8.66 14.53 -11.16
CA LEU A 251 -8.72 13.68 -9.97
C LEU A 251 -8.97 14.54 -8.72
N MET A 252 -8.19 15.61 -8.54
CA MET A 252 -8.34 16.58 -7.44
C MET A 252 -9.68 17.29 -7.49
N SER A 253 -10.18 17.63 -8.69
CA SER A 253 -11.48 18.29 -8.82
C SER A 253 -12.67 17.43 -8.41
N ALA A 254 -12.50 16.12 -8.37
CA ALA A 254 -13.53 15.15 -7.98
C ALA A 254 -13.59 14.91 -6.46
N VAL A 255 -12.60 15.37 -5.70
CA VAL A 255 -12.55 15.20 -4.23
C VAL A 255 -13.68 16.00 -3.59
N PRO A 256 -14.59 15.36 -2.80
CA PRO A 256 -15.64 16.06 -2.10
C PRO A 256 -15.05 16.92 -0.97
N ILE A 257 -15.40 18.21 -0.98
CA ILE A 257 -15.03 19.13 0.11
C ILE A 257 -16.25 19.32 0.99
N PRO A 258 -16.15 19.22 2.31
CA PRO A 258 -17.28 19.35 3.24
C PRO A 258 -17.71 20.82 3.47
N ASP A 259 -17.67 21.62 2.41
CA ASP A 259 -18.13 23.00 2.36
C ASP A 259 -19.17 23.14 1.23
N PRO A 260 -20.46 23.29 1.55
CA PRO A 260 -21.52 23.36 0.55
C PRO A 260 -21.41 24.58 -0.38
N ASP A 261 -20.92 25.71 0.11
CA ASP A 261 -20.84 26.95 -0.68
C ASP A 261 -19.65 26.90 -1.64
N TYR A 262 -18.54 26.38 -1.18
CA TYR A 262 -17.37 26.13 -2.03
C TYR A 262 -17.67 25.06 -3.09
N THR A 263 -18.36 23.97 -2.71
CA THR A 263 -18.72 22.87 -3.61
C THR A 263 -19.66 23.33 -4.75
N ARG A 264 -20.60 24.26 -4.47
CA ARG A 264 -21.49 24.84 -5.49
C ARG A 264 -20.76 25.70 -6.51
N GLN A 265 -19.67 26.35 -6.14
CA GLN A 265 -18.88 27.23 -7.00
C GLN A 265 -17.81 26.45 -7.80
N ARG A 266 -17.38 25.27 -7.32
CA ARG A 266 -16.33 24.48 -7.94
C ARG A 266 -16.85 23.74 -9.15
N LYS A 267 -16.24 23.99 -10.31
CA LYS A 267 -16.52 23.23 -11.53
C LYS A 267 -15.67 21.96 -11.51
N ARG A 268 -16.32 20.80 -11.53
CA ARG A 268 -15.63 19.51 -11.74
C ARG A 268 -14.99 19.49 -13.13
N ILE A 269 -13.72 19.17 -13.19
CA ILE A 269 -12.99 18.97 -14.45
C ILE A 269 -13.25 17.53 -14.90
N VAL A 270 -14.01 17.39 -15.98
CA VAL A 270 -14.31 16.08 -16.59
C VAL A 270 -13.35 15.90 -17.75
N LEU A 271 -12.55 14.81 -17.72
CA LEU A 271 -11.74 14.43 -18.88
C LEU A 271 -12.67 14.00 -20.01
N GLN A 272 -12.43 14.53 -21.21
CA GLN A 272 -13.22 14.18 -22.39
C GLN A 272 -12.68 12.91 -23.05
N GLY A 273 -13.58 12.07 -23.53
CA GLY A 273 -13.26 10.81 -24.18
C GLY A 273 -13.29 9.60 -23.24
N ASP A 274 -13.24 8.41 -23.82
CA ASP A 274 -13.16 7.17 -23.07
C ASP A 274 -11.76 6.92 -22.52
N VAL A 275 -11.66 6.29 -21.35
CA VAL A 275 -10.37 5.86 -20.80
C VAL A 275 -9.77 4.83 -21.76
N PRO A 276 -8.55 5.06 -22.28
CA PRO A 276 -7.93 4.12 -23.21
C PRO A 276 -7.78 2.73 -22.61
N SER A 277 -7.93 1.71 -23.44
CA SER A 277 -7.68 0.34 -23.01
C SER A 277 -6.21 0.18 -22.58
N PRO A 278 -5.94 -0.40 -21.42
CA PRO A 278 -4.56 -0.65 -20.99
C PRO A 278 -3.80 -1.66 -21.87
N LEU A 279 -4.50 -2.33 -22.79
CA LEU A 279 -3.88 -3.16 -23.83
C LEU A 279 -3.39 -2.31 -25.02
N HIS A 280 -4.03 -1.17 -25.28
CA HIS A 280 -3.75 -0.29 -26.43
C HIS A 280 -3.61 1.15 -25.92
N MET A 281 -2.52 1.40 -25.19
CA MET A 281 -2.24 2.75 -24.71
C MET A 281 -1.88 3.67 -25.87
N PRO A 282 -2.41 4.90 -25.90
CA PRO A 282 -2.00 5.87 -26.89
C PRO A 282 -0.52 6.21 -26.72
N THR A 283 0.19 6.38 -27.82
CA THR A 283 1.53 6.96 -27.87
C THR A 283 1.37 8.46 -27.79
N GLY A 284 1.49 9.04 -26.61
CA GLY A 284 1.41 10.49 -26.42
C GLY A 284 2.51 10.96 -25.53
#